data_4b53d5183485ecc3d68a49b9ccb07e7c
#
_entry.id   4b53d5183485ecc3d68a49b9ccb07e7c
#
_cell.length_a   1.000
_cell.length_b   1.000
_cell.length_c   1.000
_cell.angle_alpha   90.00
_cell.angle_beta   90.00
_cell.angle_gamma   90.00
#
_symmetry.space_group_name_H-M   'P 1'
#
loop_
_entity.id
_entity.type
_entity.pdbx_description
1 polymer ?
#
loop_
_entity_poly.entity_id
_entity_poly.type
_entity_poly.pdbx_seq_one_letter_code
_entity_poly.pdbx_strand_id
1 'polypeptide(L)'
;MNNIGKAVKIKNVMLYNNNVLELYDNWESPNVIISDGGYGISGFCGDANDPTELQSWYIDHIKSWSKKAKPGTTLWFWNTEIGWAMVHPILEQNGWDYVCCNIWNKGLNHIAGNCNLPTLKHFPIVTEICVQYVRRPEFEVDGKQFTLKEWLRYEWERSGIPLYESNKACGLANAATRKYLTKCHLWYAPPGEHFENLVNYANKYGRSEGKPYFSINGKDPLGKTEYNCMFAKFYGVYGITNVWEHPPLHNGERVKMPDSSKYAHLNQKPIKLIKTIIEVSSDPNDMIWEPFGGLFTVGLAAYLTNKRAVCAEIDEKVFKIAVERINLYATDLLSNIDQSEVVYAASKVYLMMKEQNIAECLLR
;
A
#
# COMPACT_ATOMS: atom_id res chain seq x y z
N MET A 1 -18.90 25.93 -0.57
CA MET A 1 -17.73 25.67 -1.47
C MET A 1 -16.58 25.30 -0.55
N ASN A 2 -16.22 24.01 -0.53
CA ASN A 2 -15.11 23.56 0.30
C ASN A 2 -13.83 24.19 -0.24
N ASN A 3 -13.12 24.84 0.64
CA ASN A 3 -11.83 25.49 0.34
C ASN A 3 -10.80 24.37 0.10
N ILE A 4 -10.79 23.82 -1.13
CA ILE A 4 -9.76 22.85 -1.54
C ILE A 4 -8.46 23.64 -1.51
N GLY A 5 -7.59 23.36 -0.56
CA GLY A 5 -6.30 24.01 -0.40
C GLY A 5 -5.48 24.04 -1.69
N LYS A 6 -4.29 24.60 -1.65
CA LYS A 6 -3.40 24.69 -2.81
C LYS A 6 -3.17 23.31 -3.44
N ALA A 7 -3.54 23.10 -4.69
CA ALA A 7 -3.31 21.88 -5.44
C ALA A 7 -2.33 22.12 -6.59
N VAL A 8 -1.37 21.21 -6.79
CA VAL A 8 -0.40 21.25 -7.88
C VAL A 8 -0.43 19.91 -8.63
N LYS A 9 -0.58 19.97 -9.95
CA LYS A 9 -0.52 18.78 -10.81
C LYS A 9 0.81 18.73 -11.53
N ILE A 10 1.51 17.62 -11.38
CA ILE A 10 2.75 17.34 -12.10
C ILE A 10 2.55 16.02 -12.85
N LYS A 11 2.32 16.10 -14.16
CA LYS A 11 2.00 14.94 -15.04
C LYS A 11 0.82 14.11 -14.50
N ASN A 12 1.10 12.95 -13.93
CA ASN A 12 0.13 11.97 -13.40
C ASN A 12 0.01 12.00 -11.86
N VAL A 13 0.64 12.97 -11.21
CA VAL A 13 0.64 13.13 -9.74
C VAL A 13 -0.07 14.42 -9.36
N MET A 14 -0.98 14.34 -8.39
CA MET A 14 -1.68 15.48 -7.79
C MET A 14 -1.18 15.66 -6.36
N LEU A 15 -0.74 16.85 -6.03
CA LEU A 15 -0.20 17.22 -4.72
C LEU A 15 -1.11 18.25 -4.08
N TYR A 16 -1.51 18.04 -2.84
CA TYR A 16 -2.42 18.90 -2.09
C TYR A 16 -1.74 19.43 -0.83
N ASN A 17 -1.82 20.73 -0.58
CA ASN A 17 -1.50 21.30 0.71
C ASN A 17 -2.82 21.45 1.49
N ASN A 18 -3.17 20.42 2.23
CA ASN A 18 -4.40 20.41 3.03
C ASN A 18 -4.37 19.27 4.08
N ASN A 19 -5.29 19.33 5.04
CA ASN A 19 -5.61 18.17 5.87
C ASN A 19 -6.25 17.08 4.99
N VAL A 20 -5.63 15.93 4.93
CA VAL A 20 -6.07 14.83 4.06
C VAL A 20 -7.47 14.30 4.39
N LEU A 21 -7.94 14.43 5.64
CA LEU A 21 -9.30 14.05 6.02
C LEU A 21 -10.37 14.80 5.22
N GLU A 22 -10.07 16.02 4.76
CA GLU A 22 -10.98 16.80 3.91
C GLU A 22 -10.95 16.38 2.44
N LEU A 23 -9.97 15.55 2.04
CA LEU A 23 -9.70 15.21 0.65
C LEU A 23 -10.18 13.81 0.26
N TYR A 24 -10.20 12.84 1.20
CA TYR A 24 -10.45 11.43 0.89
C TYR A 24 -11.73 11.18 0.10
N ASP A 25 -12.82 11.88 0.40
CA ASP A 25 -14.08 11.69 -0.31
C ASP A 25 -14.02 12.11 -1.78
N ASN A 26 -13.09 13.02 -2.13
CA ASN A 26 -12.88 13.52 -3.49
C ASN A 26 -11.82 12.72 -4.27
N TRP A 27 -11.04 11.90 -3.60
CA TRP A 27 -10.01 11.10 -4.25
C TRP A 27 -10.62 9.87 -4.92
N GLU A 28 -10.08 9.50 -6.09
CA GLU A 28 -10.40 8.23 -6.76
C GLU A 28 -9.97 7.06 -5.88
N SER A 29 -10.74 5.94 -5.91
CA SER A 29 -10.42 4.74 -5.14
C SER A 29 -8.98 4.28 -5.37
N PRO A 30 -8.20 3.99 -4.32
CA PRO A 30 -6.81 3.60 -4.45
C PRO A 30 -6.67 2.12 -4.87
N ASN A 31 -5.60 1.81 -5.58
CA ASN A 31 -5.07 0.46 -5.72
C ASN A 31 -4.04 0.17 -4.62
N VAL A 32 -3.27 1.20 -4.26
CA VAL A 32 -2.25 1.13 -3.21
C VAL A 32 -2.35 2.37 -2.32
N ILE A 33 -2.26 2.17 -1.00
CA ILE A 33 -2.09 3.23 -0.02
C ILE A 33 -0.72 3.04 0.62
N ILE A 34 0.09 4.10 0.65
CA ILE A 34 1.37 4.10 1.38
C ILE A 34 1.24 5.14 2.48
N SER A 35 1.11 4.66 3.71
CA SER A 35 0.93 5.47 4.91
C SER A 35 2.23 5.56 5.69
N ASP A 36 2.84 6.73 5.70
CA ASP A 36 3.98 7.11 6.54
C ASP A 36 3.54 8.26 7.46
N GLY A 37 2.47 8.02 8.23
CA GLY A 37 1.77 9.01 9.03
C GLY A 37 2.32 9.19 10.42
N GLY A 38 1.42 9.40 11.39
CA GLY A 38 1.80 9.64 12.79
C GLY A 38 2.54 8.48 13.43
N TYR A 39 3.60 8.81 14.13
CA TYR A 39 4.44 7.87 14.92
C TYR A 39 4.21 8.01 16.42
N GLY A 40 3.38 8.98 16.83
CA GLY A 40 3.22 9.33 18.26
C GLY A 40 4.46 9.98 18.84
N ILE A 41 5.13 10.82 18.06
CA ILE A 41 6.33 11.55 18.45
C ILE A 41 6.02 13.04 18.44
N SER A 42 6.11 13.68 19.61
CA SER A 42 5.84 15.11 19.73
C SER A 42 6.80 15.96 18.88
N GLY A 43 6.28 17.07 18.35
CA GLY A 43 7.06 18.06 17.59
C GLY A 43 6.94 17.95 16.07
N PHE A 44 6.16 17.00 15.54
CA PHE A 44 5.80 16.96 14.12
C PHE A 44 4.40 17.55 13.91
N CYS A 45 4.27 18.39 12.88
CA CYS A 45 2.99 19.03 12.55
C CYS A 45 1.94 17.97 12.20
N GLY A 46 0.84 17.95 12.93
CA GLY A 46 -0.27 17.05 12.68
C GLY A 46 -0.11 15.62 13.20
N ASP A 47 1.01 15.28 13.84
CA ASP A 47 1.20 13.95 14.47
C ASP A 47 0.55 13.89 15.87
N ALA A 48 0.30 12.67 16.37
CA ALA A 48 0.01 12.41 17.77
C ALA A 48 1.26 12.70 18.65
N ASN A 49 1.03 13.12 19.89
CA ASN A 49 2.16 13.46 20.77
C ASN A 49 2.75 12.25 21.49
N ASP A 50 1.99 11.16 21.55
CA ASP A 50 2.36 9.92 22.26
C ASP A 50 1.83 8.70 21.49
N PRO A 51 2.52 7.55 21.49
CA PRO A 51 2.05 6.33 20.84
C PRO A 51 0.68 5.85 21.31
N THR A 52 0.25 6.15 22.55
CA THR A 52 -1.07 5.77 23.08
C THR A 52 -2.22 6.52 22.41
N GLU A 53 -1.95 7.67 21.80
CA GLU A 53 -2.94 8.47 21.05
C GLU A 53 -3.13 7.98 19.61
N LEU A 54 -2.24 7.10 19.11
CA LEU A 54 -2.26 6.68 17.70
C LEU A 54 -3.55 5.98 17.28
N GLN A 55 -4.22 5.29 18.20
CA GLN A 55 -5.52 4.66 17.88
C GLN A 55 -6.57 5.73 17.51
N SER A 56 -6.72 6.75 18.33
CA SER A 56 -7.65 7.84 18.08
C SER A 56 -7.24 8.69 16.88
N TRP A 57 -5.95 8.84 16.66
CA TRP A 57 -5.41 9.59 15.54
C TRP A 57 -5.68 8.87 14.20
N TYR A 58 -5.48 7.55 14.12
CA TYR A 58 -5.63 6.79 12.88
C TYR A 58 -7.08 6.40 12.55
N ILE A 59 -8.00 6.36 13.53
CA ILE A 59 -9.34 5.78 13.32
C ILE A 59 -10.12 6.42 12.16
N ASP A 60 -10.08 7.75 12.02
CA ASP A 60 -10.81 8.45 10.96
C ASP A 60 -10.12 8.29 9.58
N HIS A 61 -8.80 8.19 9.56
CA HIS A 61 -8.06 7.84 8.36
C HIS A 61 -8.40 6.42 7.89
N ILE A 62 -8.35 5.44 8.80
CA ILE A 62 -8.63 4.03 8.50
C ILE A 62 -10.08 3.86 8.01
N LYS A 63 -11.06 4.50 8.64
CA LYS A 63 -12.45 4.50 8.17
C LYS A 63 -12.58 5.06 6.75
N SER A 64 -11.90 6.17 6.47
CA SER A 64 -11.90 6.78 5.15
C SER A 64 -11.22 5.89 4.10
N TRP A 65 -10.10 5.26 4.45
CA TRP A 65 -9.44 4.28 3.58
C TRP A 65 -10.33 3.09 3.30
N SER A 66 -10.97 2.51 4.34
CA SER A 66 -11.86 1.36 4.21
C SER A 66 -13.10 1.66 3.35
N LYS A 67 -13.64 2.87 3.47
CA LYS A 67 -14.77 3.36 2.66
C LYS A 67 -14.43 3.46 1.17
N LYS A 68 -13.20 3.85 0.85
CA LYS A 68 -12.77 4.15 -0.54
C LYS A 68 -12.02 2.99 -1.20
N ALA A 69 -11.36 2.15 -0.40
CA ALA A 69 -10.62 1.01 -0.91
C ALA A 69 -11.56 -0.08 -1.43
N LYS A 70 -11.18 -0.67 -2.54
CA LYS A 70 -11.83 -1.88 -3.09
C LYS A 70 -11.15 -3.13 -2.54
N PRO A 71 -11.82 -4.29 -2.53
CA PRO A 71 -11.14 -5.56 -2.27
C PRO A 71 -9.87 -5.67 -3.11
N GLY A 72 -8.78 -6.15 -2.49
CA GLY A 72 -7.48 -6.25 -3.14
C GLY A 72 -6.61 -4.98 -3.07
N THR A 73 -7.16 -3.83 -2.66
CA THR A 73 -6.32 -2.66 -2.37
C THR A 73 -5.27 -3.00 -1.34
N THR A 74 -4.00 -2.69 -1.62
CA THR A 74 -2.88 -2.93 -0.71
C THR A 74 -2.58 -1.69 0.12
N LEU A 75 -2.40 -1.86 1.43
CA LEU A 75 -1.92 -0.82 2.34
C LEU A 75 -0.51 -1.19 2.81
N TRP A 76 0.43 -0.27 2.64
CA TRP A 76 1.77 -0.30 3.21
C TRP A 76 1.83 0.70 4.36
N PHE A 77 1.88 0.18 5.59
CA PHE A 77 1.79 0.95 6.82
C PHE A 77 3.16 1.04 7.48
N TRP A 78 3.79 2.21 7.41
CA TRP A 78 5.04 2.53 8.10
C TRP A 78 4.78 2.99 9.50
N ASN A 79 5.48 2.44 10.46
CA ASN A 79 5.47 2.91 11.85
C ASN A 79 6.61 2.28 12.67
N THR A 80 6.68 2.61 13.97
CA THR A 80 7.42 1.81 14.96
C THR A 80 6.65 0.54 15.30
N GLU A 81 7.32 -0.42 15.95
CA GLU A 81 6.71 -1.65 16.43
C GLU A 81 5.53 -1.38 17.38
N ILE A 82 5.70 -0.39 18.29
CA ILE A 82 4.66 0.01 19.24
C ILE A 82 3.50 0.69 18.52
N GLY A 83 3.79 1.63 17.61
CA GLY A 83 2.76 2.30 16.84
C GLY A 83 1.93 1.33 15.99
N TRP A 84 2.58 0.38 15.35
CA TRP A 84 1.89 -0.70 14.66
C TRP A 84 1.02 -1.54 15.59
N ALA A 85 1.56 -1.97 16.75
CA ALA A 85 0.80 -2.77 17.72
C ALA A 85 -0.48 -2.05 18.19
N MET A 86 -0.43 -0.72 18.35
CA MET A 86 -1.60 0.09 18.72
C MET A 86 -2.64 0.18 17.59
N VAL A 87 -2.20 0.29 16.33
CA VAL A 87 -3.08 0.55 15.18
C VAL A 87 -3.61 -0.73 14.53
N HIS A 88 -2.87 -1.85 14.63
CA HIS A 88 -3.22 -3.13 14.01
C HIS A 88 -4.66 -3.60 14.31
N PRO A 89 -5.17 -3.60 15.56
CA PRO A 89 -6.54 -4.04 15.83
C PRO A 89 -7.61 -3.20 15.12
N ILE A 90 -7.36 -1.90 14.94
CA ILE A 90 -8.29 -1.01 14.25
C ILE A 90 -8.30 -1.31 12.75
N LEU A 91 -7.13 -1.59 12.15
CA LEU A 91 -7.04 -2.01 10.76
C LEU A 91 -7.84 -3.30 10.52
N GLU A 92 -7.64 -4.32 11.34
CA GLU A 92 -8.37 -5.59 11.23
C GLU A 92 -9.89 -5.43 11.39
N GLN A 93 -10.32 -4.65 12.38
CA GLN A 93 -11.75 -4.34 12.61
C GLN A 93 -12.38 -3.59 11.44
N ASN A 94 -11.62 -2.83 10.68
CA ASN A 94 -12.08 -2.08 9.52
C ASN A 94 -11.79 -2.79 8.18
N GLY A 95 -11.56 -4.11 8.20
CA GLY A 95 -11.51 -4.94 7.01
C GLY A 95 -10.17 -4.96 6.28
N TRP A 96 -9.06 -4.75 7.01
CA TRP A 96 -7.70 -4.90 6.50
C TRP A 96 -7.05 -6.16 7.05
N ASP A 97 -6.79 -7.13 6.18
CA ASP A 97 -6.12 -8.37 6.55
C ASP A 97 -4.60 -8.16 6.53
N TYR A 98 -3.95 -8.58 7.61
CA TYR A 98 -2.49 -8.62 7.69
C TYR A 98 -1.91 -9.59 6.65
N VAL A 99 -0.87 -9.16 5.95
CA VAL A 99 -0.15 -9.98 4.96
C VAL A 99 1.27 -10.28 5.44
N CYS A 100 2.08 -9.25 5.69
CA CYS A 100 3.48 -9.42 6.05
C CYS A 100 4.02 -8.20 6.80
N CYS A 101 4.86 -8.43 7.79
CA CYS A 101 5.69 -7.39 8.39
C CYS A 101 7.05 -7.36 7.67
N ASN A 102 7.35 -6.23 7.04
CA ASN A 102 8.62 -5.99 6.39
C ASN A 102 9.49 -5.11 7.28
N ILE A 103 10.76 -5.45 7.37
CA ILE A 103 11.72 -4.80 8.26
C ILE A 103 12.76 -4.07 7.43
N TRP A 104 12.80 -2.75 7.52
CA TRP A 104 13.90 -1.98 6.98
C TRP A 104 15.07 -2.01 7.97
N ASN A 105 16.10 -2.75 7.64
CA ASN A 105 17.37 -2.78 8.37
C ASN A 105 18.28 -1.65 7.85
N LYS A 106 18.48 -0.63 8.70
CA LYS A 106 19.32 0.54 8.40
C LYS A 106 20.81 0.28 8.62
N GLY A 107 21.15 -0.85 9.22
CA GLY A 107 22.52 -1.23 9.54
C GLY A 107 23.08 -0.54 10.79
N LEU A 108 24.23 -1.01 11.27
CA LEU A 108 24.87 -0.55 12.50
C LEU A 108 25.30 0.93 12.50
N ASN A 109 25.39 1.53 11.32
CA ASN A 109 25.74 2.96 11.18
C ASN A 109 24.58 3.91 11.54
N HIS A 110 23.40 3.37 11.83
CA HIS A 110 22.23 4.14 12.20
C HIS A 110 21.54 3.51 13.43
N ILE A 111 22.01 3.87 14.59
CA ILE A 111 21.39 3.45 15.84
C ILE A 111 20.41 4.55 16.27
N ALA A 112 19.14 4.17 16.43
CA ALA A 112 18.12 5.06 16.97
C ALA A 112 18.11 4.97 18.50
N GLY A 113 18.05 6.13 19.16
CA GLY A 113 17.96 6.24 20.61
C GLY A 113 19.29 6.11 21.33
N ASN A 114 19.24 5.63 22.57
CA ASN A 114 20.41 5.53 23.44
C ASN A 114 21.33 4.38 23.03
N CYS A 115 22.59 4.66 22.79
CA CYS A 115 23.66 3.68 22.54
C CYS A 115 24.76 3.68 23.60
N ASN A 116 24.54 4.38 24.70
CA ASN A 116 25.52 4.41 25.83
C ASN A 116 25.45 3.11 26.64
N LEU A 117 26.41 2.22 26.45
CA LEU A 117 26.47 0.89 27.07
C LEU A 117 26.14 0.86 28.58
N PRO A 118 26.67 1.77 29.45
CA PRO A 118 26.35 1.77 30.87
C PRO A 118 24.88 2.01 31.21
N THR A 119 24.12 2.63 30.31
CA THR A 119 22.73 3.03 30.54
C THR A 119 21.72 2.28 29.63
N LEU A 120 22.20 1.39 28.77
CA LEU A 120 21.32 0.59 27.90
C LEU A 120 20.38 -0.29 28.71
N LYS A 121 19.11 -0.31 28.33
CA LYS A 121 18.06 -1.19 28.88
C LYS A 121 17.52 -2.20 27.87
N HIS A 122 17.87 -2.05 26.58
CA HIS A 122 17.49 -2.93 25.45
C HIS A 122 18.57 -2.84 24.38
N PHE A 123 18.50 -3.74 23.40
CA PHE A 123 19.39 -3.67 22.24
C PHE A 123 19.16 -2.38 21.44
N PRO A 124 20.23 -1.73 20.94
CA PRO A 124 20.10 -0.56 20.07
C PRO A 124 19.25 -0.87 18.83
N ILE A 125 18.29 0.01 18.52
CA ILE A 125 17.36 -0.17 17.39
C ILE A 125 18.02 0.36 16.12
N VAL A 126 18.07 -0.50 15.10
CA VAL A 126 18.59 -0.18 13.77
C VAL A 126 17.54 -0.44 12.68
N THR A 127 16.30 -0.68 13.07
CA THR A 127 15.22 -1.11 12.18
C THR A 127 14.04 -0.14 12.22
N GLU A 128 13.24 -0.22 11.17
CA GLU A 128 11.91 0.37 11.08
C GLU A 128 11.00 -0.63 10.37
N ILE A 129 9.72 -0.64 10.66
CA ILE A 129 8.80 -1.61 10.04
C ILE A 129 7.88 -0.96 9.02
N CYS A 130 7.56 -1.74 7.98
CA CYS A 130 6.54 -1.44 7.00
C CYS A 130 5.62 -2.65 6.87
N VAL A 131 4.41 -2.54 7.38
CA VAL A 131 3.50 -3.67 7.43
C VAL A 131 2.55 -3.64 6.25
N GLN A 132 2.46 -4.75 5.54
CA GLN A 132 1.58 -4.91 4.40
C GLN A 132 0.24 -5.47 4.85
N TYR A 133 -0.84 -4.82 4.40
CA TYR A 133 -2.22 -5.25 4.54
C TYR A 133 -2.90 -5.30 3.18
N VAL A 134 -4.02 -6.02 3.12
CA VAL A 134 -4.91 -6.04 1.97
C VAL A 134 -6.34 -5.78 2.42
N ARG A 135 -7.08 -4.99 1.64
CA ARG A 135 -8.52 -4.81 1.87
C ARG A 135 -9.24 -6.11 1.55
N ARG A 136 -9.86 -6.74 2.57
CA ARG A 136 -10.56 -8.01 2.40
C ARG A 136 -11.84 -7.84 1.60
N PRO A 137 -12.25 -8.82 0.79
CA PRO A 137 -13.59 -8.86 0.24
C PRO A 137 -14.60 -9.23 1.34
N GLU A 138 -15.71 -8.52 1.34
CA GLU A 138 -16.83 -8.74 2.25
C GLU A 138 -18.08 -9.04 1.41
N PHE A 139 -18.86 -10.02 1.84
CA PHE A 139 -20.06 -10.44 1.13
C PHE A 139 -21.25 -10.36 2.08
N GLU A 140 -22.31 -9.69 1.65
CA GLU A 140 -23.55 -9.65 2.40
C GLU A 140 -24.54 -10.67 1.83
N VAL A 141 -25.07 -11.54 2.71
CA VAL A 141 -26.07 -12.51 2.37
C VAL A 141 -27.15 -12.48 3.45
N ASP A 142 -28.37 -12.14 3.09
CA ASP A 142 -29.52 -12.08 3.99
C ASP A 142 -29.25 -11.25 5.28
N GLY A 143 -28.57 -10.09 5.09
CA GLY A 143 -28.21 -9.18 6.19
C GLY A 143 -27.03 -9.65 7.05
N LYS A 144 -26.34 -10.74 6.70
CA LYS A 144 -25.15 -11.23 7.37
C LYS A 144 -23.91 -11.00 6.54
N GLN A 145 -22.84 -10.59 7.19
CA GLN A 145 -21.53 -10.44 6.56
C GLN A 145 -20.81 -11.79 6.53
N PHE A 146 -20.27 -12.13 5.37
CA PHE A 146 -19.49 -13.34 5.12
C PHE A 146 -18.07 -12.96 4.69
N THR A 147 -17.10 -13.70 5.17
CA THR A 147 -15.76 -13.74 4.57
C THR A 147 -15.81 -14.49 3.23
N LEU A 148 -14.79 -14.34 2.40
CA LEU A 148 -14.69 -15.10 1.14
C LEU A 148 -14.81 -16.62 1.37
N LYS A 149 -14.18 -17.13 2.43
CA LYS A 149 -14.26 -18.54 2.82
C LYS A 149 -15.70 -19.01 3.07
N GLU A 150 -16.42 -18.22 3.85
CA GLU A 150 -17.81 -18.54 4.22
C GLU A 150 -18.74 -18.39 3.01
N TRP A 151 -18.53 -17.35 2.20
CA TRP A 151 -19.33 -17.10 1.01
C TRP A 151 -19.15 -18.19 -0.05
N LEU A 152 -17.91 -18.62 -0.35
CA LEU A 152 -17.65 -19.71 -1.29
C LEU A 152 -18.34 -21.00 -0.85
N ARG A 153 -18.25 -21.31 0.43
CA ARG A 153 -18.91 -22.48 1.00
C ARG A 153 -20.42 -22.38 0.95
N TYR A 154 -21.00 -21.24 1.31
CA TYR A 154 -22.42 -20.96 1.28
C TYR A 154 -22.98 -21.10 -0.14
N GLU A 155 -22.36 -20.49 -1.13
CA GLU A 155 -22.82 -20.52 -2.52
C GLU A 155 -22.78 -21.95 -3.10
N TRP A 156 -21.76 -22.73 -2.75
CA TRP A 156 -21.73 -24.14 -3.13
C TRP A 156 -22.83 -24.96 -2.44
N GLU A 157 -23.02 -24.80 -1.14
CA GLU A 157 -24.08 -25.49 -0.39
C GLU A 157 -25.48 -25.09 -0.90
N ARG A 158 -25.68 -23.83 -1.24
CA ARG A 158 -26.93 -23.34 -1.86
C ARG A 158 -27.26 -24.02 -3.18
N SER A 159 -26.27 -24.41 -3.96
CA SER A 159 -26.47 -25.13 -5.21
C SER A 159 -27.06 -26.53 -5.00
N GLY A 160 -27.02 -27.09 -3.80
CA GLY A 160 -27.45 -28.45 -3.47
C GLY A 160 -26.53 -29.55 -4.02
N ILE A 161 -25.42 -29.18 -4.64
CA ILE A 161 -24.43 -30.13 -5.19
C ILE A 161 -23.57 -30.69 -4.04
N PRO A 162 -23.36 -32.03 -3.98
CA PRO A 162 -22.47 -32.62 -2.98
C PRO A 162 -21.07 -32.03 -3.00
N LEU A 163 -20.46 -31.84 -1.82
CA LEU A 163 -19.15 -31.20 -1.69
C LEU A 163 -18.04 -31.89 -2.51
N TYR A 164 -18.05 -33.22 -2.60
CA TYR A 164 -17.03 -33.96 -3.33
C TYR A 164 -17.04 -33.68 -4.85
N GLU A 165 -18.19 -33.25 -5.41
CA GLU A 165 -18.28 -32.85 -6.81
C GLU A 165 -17.46 -31.62 -7.14
N SER A 166 -17.09 -30.81 -6.14
CA SER A 166 -16.15 -29.69 -6.33
C SER A 166 -14.78 -30.14 -6.85
N ASN A 167 -14.35 -31.35 -6.48
CA ASN A 167 -13.12 -31.92 -7.00
C ASN A 167 -13.23 -32.22 -8.49
N LYS A 168 -14.37 -32.77 -8.93
CA LYS A 168 -14.66 -33.04 -10.34
C LYS A 168 -14.74 -31.73 -11.12
N ALA A 169 -15.45 -30.73 -10.57
CA ALA A 169 -15.54 -29.40 -11.19
C ALA A 169 -14.15 -28.79 -11.49
N CYS A 170 -13.21 -28.95 -10.56
CA CYS A 170 -11.85 -28.41 -10.69
C CYS A 170 -10.87 -29.39 -11.38
N GLY A 171 -11.28 -30.59 -11.76
CA GLY A 171 -10.36 -31.60 -12.31
C GLY A 171 -9.32 -32.11 -11.28
N LEU A 172 -9.65 -32.13 -9.99
CA LEU A 172 -8.76 -32.46 -8.89
C LEU A 172 -9.20 -33.76 -8.20
N ALA A 173 -8.26 -34.52 -7.63
CA ALA A 173 -8.59 -35.74 -6.90
C ALA A 173 -9.35 -35.50 -5.60
N ASN A 174 -8.87 -34.60 -4.73
CA ASN A 174 -9.56 -34.27 -3.47
C ASN A 174 -9.26 -32.85 -2.92
N ALA A 175 -8.49 -32.04 -3.63
CA ALA A 175 -7.98 -30.79 -3.10
C ALA A 175 -9.05 -29.69 -3.01
N ALA A 176 -10.03 -29.63 -3.93
CA ALA A 176 -11.04 -28.58 -3.91
C ALA A 176 -11.92 -28.69 -2.64
N THR A 177 -12.43 -29.87 -2.32
CA THR A 177 -13.24 -30.11 -1.11
C THR A 177 -12.45 -29.81 0.16
N ARG A 178 -11.18 -30.24 0.23
CA ARG A 178 -10.36 -30.12 1.44
C ARG A 178 -9.81 -28.73 1.66
N LYS A 179 -9.64 -27.92 0.62
CA LYS A 179 -8.96 -26.61 0.69
C LYS A 179 -9.91 -25.44 0.40
N TYR A 180 -10.68 -25.49 -0.68
CA TYR A 180 -11.47 -24.33 -1.11
C TYR A 180 -12.81 -24.20 -0.40
N LEU A 181 -13.46 -25.32 -0.07
CA LEU A 181 -14.79 -25.35 0.54
C LEU A 181 -14.80 -25.88 1.98
N THR A 182 -13.64 -26.04 2.60
CA THR A 182 -13.53 -26.50 4.00
C THR A 182 -13.82 -25.38 5.00
N LYS A 183 -14.30 -25.74 6.19
CA LYS A 183 -14.44 -24.83 7.33
C LYS A 183 -13.19 -24.79 8.22
N CYS A 184 -12.23 -25.70 8.02
CA CYS A 184 -11.05 -25.80 8.86
C CYS A 184 -9.94 -24.79 8.50
N HIS A 185 -8.86 -24.82 9.26
CA HIS A 185 -7.68 -23.95 9.08
C HIS A 185 -6.88 -24.22 7.79
N LEU A 186 -7.11 -25.38 7.15
CA LEU A 186 -6.46 -25.74 5.87
C LEU A 186 -7.04 -25.02 4.66
N TRP A 187 -8.03 -24.13 4.88
CA TRP A 187 -8.63 -23.36 3.80
C TRP A 187 -7.63 -22.42 3.16
N TYR A 188 -7.70 -22.31 1.85
CA TYR A 188 -7.16 -21.18 1.09
C TYR A 188 -8.03 -20.91 -0.14
N ALA A 189 -7.95 -19.69 -0.64
CA ALA A 189 -8.74 -19.27 -1.79
C ALA A 189 -8.39 -20.10 -3.05
N PRO A 190 -9.38 -20.57 -3.83
CA PRO A 190 -9.09 -21.23 -5.08
C PRO A 190 -8.34 -20.31 -6.05
N PRO A 191 -7.43 -20.82 -6.89
CA PRO A 191 -6.95 -20.10 -8.06
C PRO A 191 -8.11 -19.68 -8.96
N GLY A 192 -7.97 -18.55 -9.67
CA GLY A 192 -9.04 -18.00 -10.50
C GLY A 192 -9.67 -18.99 -11.49
N GLU A 193 -8.86 -19.91 -12.06
CA GLU A 193 -9.38 -20.98 -12.94
C GLU A 193 -10.25 -21.99 -12.19
N HIS A 194 -9.84 -22.39 -11.01
CA HIS A 194 -10.65 -23.31 -10.18
C HIS A 194 -11.91 -22.62 -9.66
N PHE A 195 -11.82 -21.33 -9.32
CA PHE A 195 -13.02 -20.54 -8.98
C PHE A 195 -14.01 -20.51 -10.15
N GLU A 196 -13.57 -20.16 -11.35
CA GLU A 196 -14.40 -20.14 -12.56
C GLU A 196 -15.05 -21.51 -12.84
N ASN A 197 -14.28 -22.59 -12.66
CA ASN A 197 -14.81 -23.96 -12.79
C ASN A 197 -15.89 -24.28 -11.74
N LEU A 198 -15.73 -23.86 -10.50
CA LEU A 198 -16.75 -24.01 -9.45
C LEU A 198 -18.01 -23.23 -9.81
N VAL A 199 -17.87 -21.98 -10.26
CA VAL A 199 -18.98 -21.12 -10.70
C VAL A 199 -19.76 -21.77 -11.85
N ASN A 200 -19.07 -22.17 -12.90
CA ASN A 200 -19.66 -22.78 -14.08
C ASN A 200 -20.37 -24.10 -13.74
N TYR A 201 -19.73 -24.92 -12.91
CA TYR A 201 -20.31 -26.22 -12.49
C TYR A 201 -21.57 -26.03 -11.65
N ALA A 202 -21.55 -25.10 -10.68
CA ALA A 202 -22.70 -24.81 -9.82
C ALA A 202 -23.89 -24.26 -10.65
N ASN A 203 -23.65 -23.35 -11.58
CA ASN A 203 -24.70 -22.77 -12.42
C ASN A 203 -25.24 -23.75 -13.46
N LYS A 204 -24.46 -24.77 -13.85
CA LYS A 204 -24.88 -25.78 -14.83
C LYS A 204 -25.65 -26.94 -14.19
N TYR A 205 -25.23 -27.39 -13.00
CA TYR A 205 -25.74 -28.62 -12.39
C TYR A 205 -26.45 -28.40 -11.05
N GLY A 206 -26.44 -27.18 -10.52
CA GLY A 206 -27.16 -26.81 -9.31
C GLY A 206 -28.67 -26.73 -9.52
N ARG A 207 -29.40 -26.50 -8.45
CA ARG A 207 -30.86 -26.29 -8.48
C ARG A 207 -31.15 -25.05 -9.35
N SER A 208 -32.21 -25.12 -10.13
CA SER A 208 -32.59 -24.03 -11.07
C SER A 208 -33.33 -22.87 -10.42
N GLU A 209 -33.34 -22.77 -9.08
CA GLU A 209 -34.11 -21.78 -8.33
C GLU A 209 -33.24 -20.62 -7.83
N GLY A 210 -33.76 -19.41 -7.95
CA GLY A 210 -33.16 -18.21 -7.36
C GLY A 210 -32.12 -17.50 -8.25
N LYS A 211 -31.29 -16.66 -7.62
CA LYS A 211 -30.22 -15.93 -8.28
C LYS A 211 -29.10 -16.89 -8.72
N PRO A 212 -28.30 -16.51 -9.76
CA PRO A 212 -27.14 -17.29 -10.15
C PRO A 212 -26.22 -17.59 -8.96
N TYR A 213 -25.56 -18.75 -8.98
CA TYR A 213 -24.60 -19.12 -7.93
C TYR A 213 -23.33 -18.28 -8.07
N PHE A 214 -22.72 -17.94 -6.94
CA PHE A 214 -21.56 -17.06 -6.88
C PHE A 214 -21.80 -15.68 -7.48
N SER A 215 -23.02 -15.15 -7.30
CA SER A 215 -23.40 -13.82 -7.76
C SER A 215 -23.42 -12.82 -6.59
N ILE A 216 -22.72 -11.70 -6.75
CA ILE A 216 -22.74 -10.59 -5.79
C ILE A 216 -23.91 -9.64 -6.09
N ASN A 217 -24.15 -9.36 -7.38
CA ASN A 217 -25.17 -8.42 -7.83
C ASN A 217 -26.58 -9.06 -8.00
N GLY A 218 -26.70 -10.36 -7.80
CA GLY A 218 -27.95 -11.14 -7.98
C GLY A 218 -28.35 -11.37 -9.42
N LYS A 219 -27.59 -10.87 -10.41
CA LYS A 219 -27.90 -10.97 -11.85
C LYS A 219 -26.92 -11.88 -12.58
N ASP A 220 -25.63 -11.68 -12.38
CA ASP A 220 -24.58 -12.40 -13.06
C ASP A 220 -23.66 -13.09 -12.06
N PRO A 221 -23.13 -14.29 -12.38
CA PRO A 221 -22.07 -14.90 -11.58
C PRO A 221 -20.81 -14.03 -11.59
N LEU A 222 -20.07 -14.03 -10.49
CA LEU A 222 -18.77 -13.37 -10.40
C LEU A 222 -17.78 -14.00 -11.38
N GLY A 223 -17.18 -13.18 -12.24
CA GLY A 223 -16.20 -13.62 -13.23
C GLY A 223 -14.80 -13.84 -12.63
N LYS A 224 -13.99 -14.66 -13.29
CA LYS A 224 -12.58 -14.93 -12.94
C LYS A 224 -11.76 -13.63 -12.75
N THR A 225 -11.93 -12.66 -13.64
CA THR A 225 -11.20 -11.39 -13.59
C THR A 225 -11.56 -10.59 -12.35
N GLU A 226 -12.86 -10.45 -12.07
CA GLU A 226 -13.33 -9.74 -10.86
C GLU A 226 -12.90 -10.44 -9.58
N TYR A 227 -12.98 -11.78 -9.57
CA TYR A 227 -12.49 -12.59 -8.46
C TYR A 227 -10.99 -12.37 -8.21
N ASN A 228 -10.17 -12.40 -9.25
CA ASN A 228 -8.73 -12.15 -9.12
C ASN A 228 -8.41 -10.74 -8.62
N CYS A 229 -9.24 -9.75 -8.97
CA CYS A 229 -9.08 -8.37 -8.48
C CYS A 229 -9.40 -8.22 -6.97
N MET A 230 -9.96 -9.23 -6.31
CA MET A 230 -10.21 -9.21 -4.86
C MET A 230 -8.97 -9.48 -4.01
N PHE A 231 -7.87 -9.85 -4.63
CA PHE A 231 -6.61 -10.16 -3.95
C PHE A 231 -5.57 -9.06 -4.18
N ALA A 232 -4.68 -8.91 -3.21
CA ALA A 232 -3.54 -8.03 -3.37
C ALA A 232 -2.71 -8.43 -4.59
N LYS A 233 -2.33 -7.45 -5.40
CA LYS A 233 -1.30 -7.65 -6.41
C LYS A 233 0.04 -7.77 -5.72
N PHE A 234 0.85 -8.75 -6.14
CA PHE A 234 2.20 -8.88 -5.65
C PHE A 234 3.12 -9.48 -6.72
N TYR A 235 3.96 -8.65 -7.29
CA TYR A 235 4.96 -9.00 -8.29
C TYR A 235 6.32 -9.22 -7.62
N GLY A 236 6.49 -10.41 -7.03
CA GLY A 236 7.70 -10.74 -6.28
C GLY A 236 8.97 -10.65 -7.14
N VAL A 237 10.00 -10.03 -6.60
CA VAL A 237 11.32 -9.96 -7.23
C VAL A 237 12.23 -10.98 -6.56
N TYR A 238 12.86 -11.83 -7.37
CA TYR A 238 13.79 -12.86 -6.86
C TYR A 238 14.93 -12.22 -6.04
N GLY A 239 15.19 -12.77 -4.87
CA GLY A 239 16.23 -12.30 -3.96
C GLY A 239 15.83 -11.19 -3.01
N ILE A 240 14.63 -10.62 -3.15
CA ILE A 240 14.07 -9.66 -2.17
C ILE A 240 13.23 -10.43 -1.14
N THR A 241 13.54 -10.23 0.13
CA THR A 241 12.81 -10.82 1.27
C THR A 241 12.06 -9.73 2.04
N ASN A 242 11.41 -10.08 3.13
CA ASN A 242 10.79 -9.11 4.04
C ASN A 242 11.80 -8.38 4.96
N VAL A 243 13.09 -8.63 4.83
CA VAL A 243 14.14 -7.84 5.47
C VAL A 243 14.85 -7.04 4.38
N TRP A 244 14.69 -5.72 4.43
CA TRP A 244 15.25 -4.81 3.44
C TRP A 244 16.53 -4.18 3.97
N GLU A 245 17.66 -4.57 3.43
CA GLU A 245 18.94 -3.99 3.76
C GLU A 245 19.17 -2.75 2.90
N HIS A 246 18.94 -1.61 3.50
CA HIS A 246 19.13 -0.33 2.86
C HIS A 246 19.69 0.67 3.88
N PRO A 247 20.85 1.29 3.63
CA PRO A 247 21.37 2.28 4.55
C PRO A 247 20.40 3.45 4.71
N PRO A 248 20.43 4.16 5.85
CA PRO A 248 19.65 5.38 6.02
C PRO A 248 20.10 6.42 5.01
N LEU A 249 19.19 7.37 4.74
CA LEU A 249 19.51 8.45 3.82
C LEU A 249 20.66 9.31 4.34
N HIS A 250 21.66 9.51 3.51
CA HIS A 250 22.76 10.44 3.72
C HIS A 250 22.64 11.66 2.80
N ASN A 251 23.63 12.53 2.82
CA ASN A 251 23.64 13.88 2.23
C ASN A 251 23.18 14.00 0.76
N GLY A 252 23.16 12.91 -0.04
CA GLY A 252 22.82 12.97 -1.46
C GLY A 252 21.32 13.02 -1.75
N GLU A 253 20.53 12.13 -1.16
CA GLU A 253 19.08 12.05 -1.39
C GLU A 253 18.30 12.89 -0.38
N ARG A 254 18.92 13.24 0.74
CA ARG A 254 18.25 13.94 1.83
C ARG A 254 18.06 15.41 1.52
N VAL A 255 16.80 15.86 1.47
CA VAL A 255 16.46 17.24 1.15
C VAL A 255 16.75 18.16 2.34
N LYS A 256 17.43 19.27 2.09
CA LYS A 256 17.70 20.31 3.09
C LYS A 256 16.76 21.50 2.89
N MET A 257 16.57 22.25 3.96
CA MET A 257 15.90 23.55 3.90
C MET A 257 16.72 24.50 3.01
N PRO A 258 16.08 25.33 2.19
CA PRO A 258 16.79 26.24 1.26
C PRO A 258 17.83 27.13 1.95
N ASP A 259 17.49 27.63 3.14
CA ASP A 259 18.28 28.66 3.83
C ASP A 259 19.10 28.14 5.00
N SER A 260 19.23 26.80 5.16
CA SER A 260 19.95 26.23 6.29
C SER A 260 20.53 24.85 5.99
N SER A 261 21.47 24.42 6.84
CA SER A 261 22.00 23.06 6.78
C SER A 261 21.02 21.99 7.34
N LYS A 262 19.87 22.41 7.88
CA LYS A 262 18.87 21.50 8.48
C LYS A 262 18.13 20.71 7.40
N TYR A 263 17.78 19.49 7.71
CA TYR A 263 16.95 18.68 6.83
C TYR A 263 15.50 19.19 6.81
N ALA A 264 14.90 19.18 5.62
CA ALA A 264 13.52 19.64 5.43
C ALA A 264 12.49 18.70 6.09
N HIS A 265 12.81 17.42 6.14
CA HIS A 265 12.01 16.43 6.87
C HIS A 265 12.92 15.34 7.45
N LEU A 266 12.73 15.01 8.76
CA LEU A 266 13.63 14.08 9.45
C LEU A 266 13.39 12.61 9.04
N ASN A 267 12.15 12.24 8.73
CA ASN A 267 11.74 10.86 8.46
C ASN A 267 11.57 10.56 6.96
N GLN A 268 12.29 11.29 6.09
CA GLN A 268 12.23 11.04 4.65
C GLN A 268 12.62 9.58 4.34
N LYS A 269 11.74 8.87 3.61
CA LYS A 269 12.00 7.48 3.18
C LYS A 269 12.90 7.44 1.92
N PRO A 270 13.74 6.39 1.79
CA PRO A 270 14.53 6.15 0.57
C PRO A 270 13.63 5.90 -0.63
N ILE A 271 13.87 6.62 -1.72
CA ILE A 271 13.06 6.49 -2.94
C ILE A 271 13.12 5.07 -3.52
N LYS A 272 14.27 4.40 -3.39
CA LYS A 272 14.45 3.01 -3.84
C LYS A 272 13.49 2.05 -3.15
N LEU A 273 13.32 2.15 -1.83
CA LEU A 273 12.38 1.30 -1.09
C LEU A 273 10.94 1.58 -1.51
N ILE A 274 10.56 2.86 -1.60
CA ILE A 274 9.21 3.24 -2.02
C ILE A 274 8.93 2.80 -3.45
N LYS A 275 9.90 2.96 -4.36
CA LYS A 275 9.77 2.47 -5.74
C LYS A 275 9.54 0.96 -5.78
N THR A 276 10.33 0.18 -5.04
CA THR A 276 10.14 -1.28 -4.93
C THR A 276 8.73 -1.63 -4.44
N ILE A 277 8.24 -0.97 -3.39
CA ILE A 277 6.89 -1.18 -2.85
C ILE A 277 5.82 -0.92 -3.93
N ILE A 278 5.95 0.18 -4.67
CA ILE A 278 5.02 0.53 -5.75
C ILE A 278 5.06 -0.51 -6.87
N GLU A 279 6.24 -0.90 -7.33
CA GLU A 279 6.42 -1.82 -8.44
C GLU A 279 5.89 -3.22 -8.14
N VAL A 280 6.07 -3.71 -6.90
CA VAL A 280 5.56 -5.04 -6.51
C VAL A 280 4.06 -5.09 -6.29
N SER A 281 3.39 -3.97 -6.05
CA SER A 281 1.98 -3.94 -5.63
C SER A 281 1.04 -3.20 -6.59
N SER A 282 1.51 -2.75 -7.76
CA SER A 282 0.67 -1.99 -8.70
C SER A 282 0.96 -2.23 -10.17
N ASP A 283 -0.08 -2.10 -11.00
CA ASP A 283 -0.01 -2.10 -12.46
C ASP A 283 0.22 -0.69 -13.02
N PRO A 284 0.57 -0.55 -14.31
CA PRO A 284 0.56 0.75 -14.99
C PRO A 284 -0.79 1.46 -14.82
N ASN A 285 -0.76 2.78 -14.54
CA ASN A 285 -1.93 3.63 -14.29
C ASN A 285 -2.75 3.33 -13.03
N ASP A 286 -2.32 2.41 -12.17
CA ASP A 286 -2.94 2.25 -10.84
C ASP A 286 -2.85 3.55 -10.03
N MET A 287 -3.88 3.79 -9.20
CA MET A 287 -3.96 4.94 -8.31
C MET A 287 -3.29 4.65 -6.98
N ILE A 288 -2.31 5.48 -6.62
CA ILE A 288 -1.57 5.41 -5.36
C ILE A 288 -1.96 6.59 -4.49
N TRP A 289 -2.22 6.32 -3.22
CA TRP A 289 -2.44 7.34 -2.22
C TRP A 289 -1.21 7.51 -1.32
N GLU A 290 -0.82 8.76 -1.11
CA GLU A 290 0.16 9.19 -0.11
C GLU A 290 -0.53 10.19 0.84
N PRO A 291 -1.23 9.71 1.88
CA PRO A 291 -2.01 10.58 2.78
C PRO A 291 -1.15 11.55 3.59
N PHE A 292 0.09 11.19 3.88
CA PHE A 292 1.03 11.93 4.73
C PHE A 292 2.31 12.14 3.95
N GLY A 293 2.31 13.17 3.11
CA GLY A 293 3.27 13.31 2.03
C GLY A 293 4.69 13.65 2.44
N GLY A 294 4.85 14.47 3.49
CA GLY A 294 6.17 15.01 3.83
C GLY A 294 6.82 15.61 2.59
N LEU A 295 7.90 14.98 2.13
CA LEU A 295 8.61 15.39 0.90
C LEU A 295 8.12 14.69 -0.36
N PHE A 296 6.92 14.10 -0.35
CA PHE A 296 6.29 13.40 -1.46
C PHE A 296 7.18 12.34 -2.11
N THR A 297 7.79 11.50 -1.29
CA THR A 297 8.64 10.42 -1.82
C THR A 297 7.81 9.38 -2.59
N VAL A 298 6.57 9.10 -2.16
CA VAL A 298 5.66 8.22 -2.89
C VAL A 298 5.20 8.87 -4.19
N GLY A 299 4.82 10.15 -4.15
CA GLY A 299 4.46 10.92 -5.35
C GLY A 299 5.58 10.92 -6.38
N LEU A 300 6.81 11.16 -5.95
CA LEU A 300 7.99 11.13 -6.83
C LEU A 300 8.23 9.71 -7.38
N ALA A 301 8.15 8.68 -6.55
CA ALA A 301 8.31 7.30 -7.01
C ALA A 301 7.20 6.90 -8.00
N ALA A 302 5.94 7.31 -7.77
CA ALA A 302 4.83 7.11 -8.70
C ALA A 302 5.07 7.81 -10.04
N TYR A 303 5.57 9.06 -10.00
CA TYR A 303 5.97 9.80 -11.21
C TYR A 303 7.02 9.03 -12.01
N LEU A 304 8.07 8.54 -11.35
CA LEU A 304 9.18 7.82 -11.99
C LEU A 304 8.79 6.44 -12.53
N THR A 305 7.79 5.80 -11.95
CA THR A 305 7.28 4.48 -12.37
C THR A 305 6.03 4.54 -13.24
N ASN A 306 5.67 5.76 -13.71
CA ASN A 306 4.50 6.00 -14.55
C ASN A 306 3.17 5.51 -13.94
N LYS A 307 3.03 5.69 -12.61
CA LYS A 307 1.79 5.43 -11.86
C LYS A 307 1.07 6.76 -11.60
N ARG A 308 -0.25 6.69 -11.33
CA ARG A 308 -1.01 7.86 -10.88
C ARG A 308 -0.92 7.97 -9.36
N ALA A 309 -0.78 9.18 -8.84
CA ALA A 309 -0.79 9.37 -7.40
C ALA A 309 -1.57 10.63 -6.99
N VAL A 310 -2.14 10.57 -5.79
CA VAL A 310 -2.68 11.69 -5.04
C VAL A 310 -2.00 11.74 -3.69
N CYS A 311 -1.45 12.90 -3.35
CA CYS A 311 -0.60 13.08 -2.18
C CYS A 311 -1.06 14.31 -1.40
N ALA A 312 -1.03 14.27 -0.07
CA ALA A 312 -1.36 15.40 0.78
C ALA A 312 -0.27 15.68 1.81
N GLU A 313 0.01 16.96 2.03
CA GLU A 313 0.91 17.46 3.07
C GLU A 313 0.24 18.66 3.76
N ILE A 314 0.17 18.63 5.08
CA ILE A 314 -0.49 19.66 5.88
C ILE A 314 0.41 20.88 6.11
N ASP A 315 1.72 20.67 6.25
CA ASP A 315 2.69 21.77 6.45
C ASP A 315 2.98 22.46 5.12
N GLU A 316 2.60 23.73 5.02
CA GLU A 316 2.79 24.52 3.78
C GLU A 316 4.26 24.71 3.40
N LYS A 317 5.18 24.77 4.37
CA LYS A 317 6.61 24.95 4.08
C LYS A 317 7.19 23.68 3.49
N VAL A 318 6.88 22.54 4.11
CA VAL A 318 7.28 21.22 3.62
C VAL A 318 6.67 20.95 2.25
N PHE A 319 5.39 21.28 2.05
CA PHE A 319 4.71 21.16 0.77
C PHE A 319 5.43 21.91 -0.35
N LYS A 320 5.81 23.17 -0.14
CA LYS A 320 6.53 23.98 -1.16
C LYS A 320 7.84 23.31 -1.58
N ILE A 321 8.64 22.89 -0.61
CA ILE A 321 9.92 22.20 -0.86
C ILE A 321 9.70 20.88 -1.62
N ALA A 322 8.67 20.14 -1.25
CA ALA A 322 8.35 18.87 -1.88
C ALA A 322 7.88 19.04 -3.34
N VAL A 323 7.10 20.09 -3.63
CA VAL A 323 6.71 20.44 -5.01
C VAL A 323 7.94 20.81 -5.85
N GLU A 324 8.84 21.63 -5.31
CA GLU A 324 10.10 21.98 -6.00
C GLU A 324 10.94 20.74 -6.27
N ARG A 325 11.05 19.83 -5.29
CA ARG A 325 11.74 18.55 -5.46
C ARG A 325 11.22 17.77 -6.67
N ILE A 326 9.90 17.56 -6.76
CA ILE A 326 9.32 16.79 -7.89
C ILE A 326 9.50 17.54 -9.21
N ASN A 327 9.35 18.86 -9.22
CA ASN A 327 9.56 19.66 -10.43
C ASN A 327 11.00 19.56 -10.96
N LEU A 328 12.00 19.55 -10.09
CA LEU A 328 13.38 19.34 -10.49
C LEU A 328 13.56 17.99 -11.22
N TYR A 329 13.05 16.90 -10.65
CA TYR A 329 13.08 15.59 -11.31
C TYR A 329 12.32 15.59 -12.65
N ALA A 330 11.17 16.28 -12.72
CA ALA A 330 10.39 16.37 -13.95
C ALA A 330 11.13 17.16 -15.04
N THR A 331 11.85 18.23 -14.67
CA THR A 331 12.63 19.07 -15.59
C THR A 331 13.87 18.32 -16.08
N ASP A 332 14.58 17.65 -15.20
CA ASP A 332 15.79 16.88 -15.56
C ASP A 332 15.47 15.72 -16.51
N LEU A 333 14.33 15.06 -16.36
CA LEU A 333 13.86 14.03 -17.29
C LEU A 333 13.49 14.59 -18.67
N LEU A 334 13.05 15.83 -18.74
CA LEU A 334 12.74 16.52 -20.00
C LEU A 334 14.00 17.13 -20.65
N SER A 335 15.01 17.53 -19.86
CA SER A 335 16.24 18.17 -20.33
C SER A 335 17.35 17.19 -20.77
N ASN A 336 17.13 15.89 -20.72
CA ASN A 336 18.05 14.89 -21.28
C ASN A 336 18.25 15.00 -22.81
N ILE A 337 17.81 16.11 -23.41
CA ILE A 337 18.11 16.52 -24.79
C ILE A 337 19.37 17.42 -24.85
N ASP A 338 19.84 18.00 -23.72
CA ASP A 338 21.07 18.80 -23.70
C ASP A 338 21.77 18.73 -22.32
N GLN A 339 22.92 18.07 -22.28
CA GLN A 339 23.55 17.59 -21.01
C GLN A 339 24.64 18.51 -20.46
N SER A 340 24.68 19.80 -20.69
CA SER A 340 25.86 20.54 -20.27
C SER A 340 25.79 21.42 -19.03
N GLU A 341 24.60 21.77 -18.48
CA GLU A 341 24.58 22.80 -17.42
C GLU A 341 23.42 22.72 -16.41
N VAL A 342 23.15 21.60 -15.72
CA VAL A 342 22.26 21.63 -14.53
C VAL A 342 23.00 21.19 -13.29
N VAL A 343 23.36 22.16 -12.47
CA VAL A 343 24.39 22.06 -11.46
C VAL A 343 23.85 22.14 -10.04
N TYR A 344 24.35 21.27 -9.23
CA TYR A 344 24.69 21.28 -7.80
C TYR A 344 23.71 20.75 -6.76
N ALA A 345 22.42 20.96 -6.78
CA ALA A 345 21.54 20.30 -5.80
C ALA A 345 20.90 19.01 -6.38
N ALA A 346 20.55 19.05 -7.64
CA ALA A 346 19.99 17.92 -8.38
C ALA A 346 21.06 16.93 -8.85
N SER A 347 22.27 17.40 -9.16
CA SER A 347 23.34 16.58 -9.74
C SER A 347 23.81 15.42 -8.84
N LYS A 348 23.82 15.57 -7.51
CA LYS A 348 24.20 14.48 -6.61
C LYS A 348 23.16 13.37 -6.55
N VAL A 349 21.89 13.73 -6.58
CA VAL A 349 20.80 12.73 -6.59
C VAL A 349 20.74 12.01 -7.93
N TYR A 350 20.93 12.74 -9.02
CA TYR A 350 21.02 12.21 -10.38
C TYR A 350 22.21 11.27 -10.58
N LEU A 351 23.39 11.61 -10.04
CA LEU A 351 24.58 10.74 -10.10
C LEU A 351 24.37 9.44 -9.31
N MET A 352 23.72 9.49 -8.14
CA MET A 352 23.39 8.28 -7.40
C MET A 352 22.36 7.39 -8.11
N MET A 353 21.39 7.98 -8.83
CA MET A 353 20.44 7.24 -9.66
C MET A 353 21.13 6.60 -10.88
N LYS A 354 22.11 7.27 -11.48
CA LYS A 354 22.89 6.77 -12.61
C LYS A 354 23.86 5.65 -12.21
N GLU A 355 24.50 5.76 -11.05
CA GLU A 355 25.35 4.72 -10.47
C GLU A 355 24.57 3.48 -10.01
N GLN A 356 23.26 3.60 -9.77
CA GLN A 356 22.39 2.51 -9.34
C GLN A 356 21.59 1.83 -10.49
N ASN A 357 21.97 2.02 -11.75
CA ASN A 357 21.30 1.41 -12.93
C ASN A 357 19.82 1.75 -13.12
N ILE A 358 19.36 2.89 -12.62
CA ILE A 358 17.97 3.32 -12.82
C ILE A 358 17.72 3.71 -14.29
N ALA A 359 18.75 4.13 -15.01
CA ALA A 359 18.67 4.45 -16.44
C ALA A 359 18.29 3.24 -17.33
N GLU A 360 18.65 2.02 -16.95
CA GLU A 360 18.31 0.82 -17.71
C GLU A 360 16.84 0.38 -17.54
N CYS A 361 16.19 0.75 -16.42
CA CYS A 361 14.77 0.48 -16.21
C CYS A 361 13.83 1.43 -16.99
N LEU A 362 14.34 2.54 -17.49
CA LEU A 362 13.57 3.52 -18.27
C LEU A 362 13.60 3.25 -19.78
N LEU A 363 14.42 2.28 -20.22
CA LEU A 363 14.57 1.90 -21.65
C LEU A 363 13.96 0.53 -21.97
N ARG A 364 13.32 -0.11 -21.01
CA ARG A 364 12.46 -1.30 -21.20
C ARG A 364 11.01 -0.89 -20.90
#